data_732d94ffabbeeab069351cbf28cb717b
#
_entry.id   732d94ffabbeeab069351cbf28cb717b
#
_cell.length_a   1.000
_cell.length_b   1.000
_cell.length_c   1.000
_cell.angle_alpha   90.00
_cell.angle_beta   90.00
_cell.angle_gamma   90.00
#
_symmetry.space_group_name_H-M   'P 1'
#
loop_
_entity.id
_entity.type
_entity.pdbx_description
1 polymer ?
#
loop_
_entity_poly.entity_id
_entity_poly.type
_entity_poly.pdbx_seq_one_letter_code
_entity_poly.pdbx_strand_id
1 'polypeptide(L)'
;YRTAMGIRGPFMAAFAGRYGPRGIEMYADWTDRIAAGEVPPTPPRPSGIERNIVITQWDWGNESSYIHDEITTDKRDPTVNAGGLVYGVDGGHGSLLELDTETHEWREIVIEVFDNPDNPAVTRFAQQFPVPSVFYGDEPLWERPADPHNPMFDELGRVWMTTKVRGDIVPEWCQEGSDNRFAQYYPTRRSSRQ
;
A
#
# COMPACT_ATOMS: atom_id res chain seq x y z
N TYR A 1 -19.99 -3.06 -8.83
CA TYR A 1 -18.67 -2.42 -8.99
C TYR A 1 -18.34 -1.48 -7.84
N ARG A 2 -19.24 -0.57 -7.51
CA ARG A 2 -19.03 0.36 -6.38
C ARG A 2 -18.82 -0.40 -5.07
N THR A 3 -19.59 -1.43 -4.81
CA THR A 3 -19.47 -2.25 -3.59
C THR A 3 -18.16 -3.05 -3.61
N ALA A 4 -17.82 -3.69 -4.72
CA ALA A 4 -16.58 -4.45 -4.86
C ALA A 4 -15.32 -3.58 -4.75
N MET A 5 -15.40 -2.32 -5.17
CA MET A 5 -14.28 -1.37 -5.06
C MET A 5 -14.07 -0.83 -3.65
N GLY A 6 -14.99 -1.07 -2.71
CA GLY A 6 -14.86 -0.61 -1.33
C GLY A 6 -14.59 0.88 -1.24
N ILE A 7 -13.49 1.27 -0.58
CA ILE A 7 -13.10 2.69 -0.44
C ILE A 7 -12.84 3.37 -1.80
N ARG A 8 -12.54 2.63 -2.84
CA ARG A 8 -12.39 3.16 -4.21
C ARG A 8 -13.74 3.42 -4.90
N GLY A 9 -14.86 3.13 -4.23
CA GLY A 9 -16.20 3.43 -4.73
C GLY A 9 -16.39 4.87 -5.24
N PRO A 10 -15.85 5.92 -4.58
CA PRO A 10 -15.88 7.29 -5.11
C PRO A 10 -15.24 7.45 -6.48
N PHE A 11 -14.19 6.72 -6.79
CA PHE A 11 -13.57 6.75 -8.13
C PHE A 11 -14.51 6.19 -9.19
N MET A 12 -15.22 5.12 -8.88
CA MET A 12 -16.24 4.57 -9.78
C MET A 12 -17.41 5.52 -9.98
N ALA A 13 -17.81 6.25 -8.94
CA ALA A 13 -18.84 7.28 -9.05
C ALA A 13 -18.38 8.45 -9.93
N ALA A 14 -17.14 8.91 -9.77
CA ALA A 14 -16.57 9.95 -10.61
C ALA A 14 -16.42 9.50 -12.08
N PHE A 15 -16.00 8.26 -12.29
CA PHE A 15 -15.90 7.65 -13.61
C PHE A 15 -17.27 7.57 -14.30
N ALA A 16 -18.28 7.06 -13.59
CA ALA A 16 -19.66 7.00 -14.10
C ALA A 16 -20.22 8.40 -14.37
N GLY A 17 -19.90 9.38 -13.52
CA GLY A 17 -20.30 10.78 -13.73
C GLY A 17 -19.68 11.39 -14.98
N ARG A 18 -18.43 11.00 -15.31
CA ARG A 18 -17.72 11.52 -16.49
C ARG A 18 -18.13 10.85 -17.80
N TYR A 19 -18.30 9.55 -17.77
CA TYR A 19 -18.55 8.75 -18.99
C TYR A 19 -19.99 8.23 -19.10
N GLY A 20 -20.81 8.49 -18.09
CA GLY A 20 -22.20 8.03 -18.03
C GLY A 20 -22.34 6.52 -17.92
N PRO A 21 -23.53 5.98 -18.20
CA PRO A 21 -23.80 4.53 -18.15
C PRO A 21 -22.85 3.70 -19.00
N ARG A 22 -22.42 4.23 -20.14
CA ARG A 22 -21.50 3.56 -21.06
C ARG A 22 -20.18 3.13 -20.38
N GLY A 23 -19.65 3.95 -19.47
CA GLY A 23 -18.44 3.58 -18.73
C GLY A 23 -18.62 2.33 -17.88
N ILE A 24 -19.76 2.21 -17.20
CA ILE A 24 -20.09 1.03 -16.41
C ILE A 24 -20.35 -0.18 -17.29
N GLU A 25 -21.05 0.00 -18.42
CA GLU A 25 -21.28 -1.06 -19.39
C GLU A 25 -19.98 -1.62 -19.97
N MET A 26 -19.00 -0.77 -20.25
CA MET A 26 -17.66 -1.22 -20.69
C MET A 26 -16.95 -2.08 -19.63
N TYR A 27 -17.05 -1.72 -18.35
CA TYR A 27 -16.52 -2.54 -17.27
C TYR A 27 -17.27 -3.88 -17.16
N ALA A 28 -18.58 -3.87 -17.26
CA ALA A 28 -19.37 -5.09 -17.23
C ALA A 28 -18.97 -6.02 -18.38
N ASP A 29 -18.93 -5.53 -19.61
CA ASP A 29 -18.51 -6.27 -20.79
C ASP A 29 -17.11 -6.87 -20.60
N TRP A 30 -16.16 -6.06 -20.14
CA TRP A 30 -14.79 -6.50 -19.89
C TRP A 30 -14.71 -7.62 -18.86
N THR A 31 -15.39 -7.47 -17.72
CA THR A 31 -15.39 -8.50 -16.67
C THR A 31 -16.13 -9.76 -17.10
N ASP A 32 -17.22 -9.64 -17.86
CA ASP A 32 -17.95 -10.78 -18.39
C ASP A 32 -17.11 -11.57 -19.40
N ARG A 33 -16.35 -10.89 -20.24
CA ARG A 33 -15.41 -11.53 -21.19
C ARG A 33 -14.29 -12.28 -20.46
N ILE A 34 -13.71 -11.68 -19.40
CA ILE A 34 -12.72 -12.37 -18.56
C ILE A 34 -13.33 -13.58 -17.89
N ALA A 35 -14.52 -13.45 -17.32
CA ALA A 35 -15.23 -14.57 -16.68
C ALA A 35 -15.58 -15.70 -17.68
N ALA A 36 -15.81 -15.35 -18.95
CA ALA A 36 -15.99 -16.30 -20.03
C ALA A 36 -14.69 -16.96 -20.52
N GLY A 37 -13.54 -16.60 -19.93
CA GLY A 37 -12.24 -17.15 -20.30
C GLY A 37 -11.61 -16.50 -21.54
N GLU A 38 -12.07 -15.31 -21.93
CA GLU A 38 -11.46 -14.60 -23.03
C GLU A 38 -10.02 -14.19 -22.70
N VAL A 39 -9.09 -14.54 -23.57
CA VAL A 39 -7.70 -14.15 -23.48
C VAL A 39 -7.41 -13.10 -24.57
N PRO A 40 -6.86 -11.94 -24.23
CA PRO A 40 -6.48 -10.95 -25.22
C PRO A 40 -5.51 -11.52 -26.26
N PRO A 41 -5.54 -11.06 -27.50
CA PRO A 41 -4.58 -11.49 -28.51
C PRO A 41 -3.16 -11.13 -28.04
N THR A 42 -2.23 -12.05 -28.29
CA THR A 42 -0.80 -11.78 -28.01
C THR A 42 -0.37 -10.53 -28.77
N PRO A 43 0.20 -9.54 -28.08
CA PRO A 43 0.68 -8.35 -28.73
C PRO A 43 1.77 -8.71 -29.77
N PRO A 44 1.92 -7.93 -30.85
CA PRO A 44 2.95 -8.18 -31.82
C PRO A 44 4.33 -8.11 -31.16
N ARG A 45 5.23 -8.97 -31.61
CA ARG A 45 6.61 -8.91 -31.12
C ARG A 45 7.21 -7.54 -31.41
N PRO A 46 7.88 -6.91 -30.45
CA PRO A 46 8.59 -5.68 -30.71
C PRO A 46 9.63 -5.87 -31.81
N SER A 47 9.96 -4.81 -32.50
CA SER A 47 11.01 -4.77 -33.53
C SER A 47 12.07 -3.73 -33.15
N GLY A 48 13.25 -3.82 -33.77
CA GLY A 48 14.30 -2.85 -33.51
C GLY A 48 14.89 -2.98 -32.09
N ILE A 49 15.18 -1.86 -31.47
CA ILE A 49 15.86 -1.78 -30.18
C ILE A 49 15.00 -2.31 -29.02
N GLU A 50 13.68 -2.22 -29.15
CA GLU A 50 12.73 -2.72 -28.14
C GLU A 50 12.88 -4.23 -27.89
N ARG A 51 13.43 -4.97 -28.83
CA ARG A 51 13.72 -6.40 -28.67
C ARG A 51 14.83 -6.70 -27.67
N ASN A 52 15.62 -5.70 -27.34
CA ASN A 52 16.72 -5.81 -26.39
C ASN A 52 16.28 -5.54 -24.95
N ILE A 53 15.00 -5.22 -24.74
CA ILE A 53 14.46 -5.01 -23.42
C ILE A 53 14.18 -6.39 -22.79
N VAL A 54 14.74 -6.60 -21.61
CA VAL A 54 14.44 -7.74 -20.74
C VAL A 54 13.57 -7.25 -19.62
N ILE A 55 12.43 -7.90 -19.43
CA ILE A 55 11.52 -7.63 -18.34
C ILE A 55 11.60 -8.82 -17.38
N THR A 56 11.97 -8.55 -16.14
CA THR A 56 11.93 -9.52 -15.06
C THR A 56 10.76 -9.18 -14.16
N GLN A 57 9.95 -10.18 -13.84
CA GLN A 57 8.85 -10.04 -12.91
C GLN A 57 9.13 -10.92 -11.69
N TRP A 58 8.87 -10.37 -10.52
CA TRP A 58 8.89 -11.10 -9.26
C TRP A 58 7.48 -11.16 -8.70
N ASP A 59 7.09 -12.35 -8.29
CA ASP A 59 5.91 -12.57 -7.47
C ASP A 59 6.37 -12.63 -6.01
N TRP A 60 6.15 -11.55 -5.27
CA TRP A 60 6.63 -11.39 -3.91
C TRP A 60 5.55 -10.85 -2.98
N GLY A 61 5.68 -11.16 -1.69
CA GLY A 61 4.61 -10.96 -0.74
C GLY A 61 3.72 -12.20 -0.62
N ASN A 62 2.72 -12.12 0.21
CA ASN A 62 1.71 -13.17 0.34
C ASN A 62 0.52 -12.92 -0.62
N GLU A 63 -0.41 -13.89 -0.71
CA GLU A 63 -1.55 -13.83 -1.65
C GLU A 63 -2.45 -12.60 -1.49
N SER A 64 -2.44 -11.99 -0.31
CA SER A 64 -3.24 -10.82 0.01
C SER A 64 -2.42 -9.53 0.15
N SER A 65 -1.13 -9.55 -0.15
CA SER A 65 -0.27 -8.37 -0.10
C SER A 65 -0.73 -7.31 -1.09
N TYR A 66 -0.78 -6.08 -0.62
CA TYR A 66 -1.05 -4.90 -1.45
C TYR A 66 0.16 -3.98 -1.44
N ILE A 67 1.08 -4.26 -2.34
CA ILE A 67 2.31 -3.49 -2.53
C ILE A 67 1.98 -2.36 -3.50
N HIS A 68 2.17 -1.11 -3.11
CA HIS A 68 1.75 0.03 -3.91
C HIS A 68 2.79 1.14 -4.04
N ASP A 69 3.80 1.16 -3.18
CA ASP A 69 4.91 2.10 -3.25
C ASP A 69 6.22 1.32 -3.09
N GLU A 70 7.11 1.41 -4.05
CA GLU A 70 8.39 0.71 -4.03
C GLU A 70 9.55 1.69 -4.16
N ILE A 71 10.70 1.30 -3.62
CA ILE A 71 11.94 2.04 -3.74
C ILE A 71 13.14 1.09 -3.88
N THR A 72 14.08 1.48 -4.74
CA THR A 72 15.35 0.76 -4.97
C THR A 72 16.56 1.60 -4.68
N THR A 73 16.50 2.91 -4.92
CA THR A 73 17.61 3.85 -4.71
C THR A 73 17.11 5.21 -4.26
N ASP A 74 17.98 6.06 -3.73
CA ASP A 74 17.64 7.47 -3.50
C ASP A 74 17.64 8.23 -4.83
N LYS A 75 16.58 8.96 -5.11
CA LYS A 75 16.46 9.80 -6.31
C LYS A 75 17.52 10.90 -6.36
N ARG A 76 17.97 11.41 -5.23
CA ARG A 76 18.96 12.47 -5.11
C ARG A 76 20.39 11.94 -5.27
N ASP A 77 20.63 10.73 -4.77
CA ASP A 77 21.88 10.01 -4.88
C ASP A 77 21.63 8.54 -5.25
N PRO A 78 21.62 8.21 -6.54
CA PRO A 78 21.36 6.85 -7.00
C PRO A 78 22.41 5.81 -6.59
N THR A 79 23.50 6.22 -5.94
CA THR A 79 24.47 5.27 -5.38
C THR A 79 24.04 4.70 -4.05
N VAL A 80 23.10 5.35 -3.35
CA VAL A 80 22.51 4.83 -2.13
C VAL A 80 21.67 3.60 -2.49
N ASN A 81 22.01 2.47 -1.87
CA ASN A 81 21.40 1.16 -2.13
C ASN A 81 21.47 0.69 -3.59
N ALA A 82 22.43 1.19 -4.37
CA ALA A 82 22.61 0.75 -5.76
C ALA A 82 22.90 -0.76 -5.81
N GLY A 83 22.06 -1.53 -6.51
CA GLY A 83 22.15 -2.99 -6.58
C GLY A 83 21.79 -3.72 -5.28
N GLY A 84 21.20 -3.01 -4.30
CA GLY A 84 20.68 -3.61 -3.07
C GLY A 84 19.23 -4.09 -3.19
N LEU A 85 18.62 -4.33 -2.03
CA LEU A 85 17.25 -4.83 -1.94
C LEU A 85 16.24 -3.83 -2.52
N VAL A 86 15.17 -4.35 -3.07
CA VAL A 86 13.97 -3.58 -3.40
C VAL A 86 13.06 -3.59 -2.18
N TYR A 87 12.55 -2.43 -1.83
CA TYR A 87 11.61 -2.29 -0.72
C TYR A 87 10.24 -1.90 -1.24
N GLY A 88 9.21 -2.56 -0.74
CA GLY A 88 7.82 -2.27 -1.08
C GLY A 88 6.96 -2.19 0.17
N VAL A 89 6.06 -1.22 0.23
CA VAL A 89 5.14 -1.12 1.35
C VAL A 89 3.87 -1.92 1.09
N ASP A 90 3.52 -2.81 2.02
CA ASP A 90 2.25 -3.52 2.04
C ASP A 90 1.26 -2.75 2.92
N GLY A 91 0.41 -1.95 2.27
CA GLY A 91 -0.61 -1.17 2.97
C GLY A 91 -1.68 -2.02 3.62
N GLY A 92 -1.89 -3.23 3.13
CA GLY A 92 -2.90 -4.16 3.67
C GLY A 92 -2.49 -4.75 5.00
N HIS A 93 -1.31 -5.32 5.09
CA HIS A 93 -0.81 -5.95 6.31
C HIS A 93 -0.06 -4.99 7.22
N GLY A 94 0.24 -3.77 6.74
CA GLY A 94 0.98 -2.79 7.52
C GLY A 94 2.44 -3.17 7.68
N SER A 95 3.08 -3.62 6.62
CA SER A 95 4.45 -4.11 6.63
C SER A 95 5.30 -3.49 5.51
N LEU A 96 6.60 -3.67 5.65
CA LEU A 96 7.58 -3.41 4.61
C LEU A 96 8.07 -4.75 4.08
N LEU A 97 8.03 -4.94 2.80
CA LEU A 97 8.59 -6.10 2.12
C LEU A 97 9.96 -5.76 1.56
N GLU A 98 10.89 -6.68 1.68
CA GLU A 98 12.21 -6.61 1.07
C GLU A 98 12.34 -7.73 0.04
N LEU A 99 12.78 -7.39 -1.17
CA LEU A 99 13.06 -8.34 -2.23
C LEU A 99 14.54 -8.27 -2.61
N ASP A 100 15.20 -9.39 -2.57
CA ASP A 100 16.53 -9.57 -3.16
C ASP A 100 16.37 -10.04 -4.61
N THR A 101 16.77 -9.19 -5.54
CA THR A 101 16.64 -9.48 -6.96
C THR A 101 17.71 -10.43 -7.52
N GLU A 102 18.76 -10.74 -6.74
CA GLU A 102 19.82 -11.69 -7.10
C GLU A 102 19.44 -13.10 -6.67
N THR A 103 18.96 -13.25 -5.44
CA THR A 103 18.56 -14.55 -4.90
C THR A 103 17.09 -14.90 -5.21
N HIS A 104 16.30 -13.93 -5.60
CA HIS A 104 14.84 -14.03 -5.78
C HIS A 104 14.07 -14.36 -4.50
N GLU A 105 14.67 -14.07 -3.36
CA GLU A 105 14.05 -14.25 -2.05
C GLU A 105 13.44 -12.95 -1.55
N TRP A 106 12.39 -13.06 -0.78
CA TRP A 106 11.76 -11.91 -0.14
C TRP A 106 11.47 -12.19 1.34
N ARG A 107 11.35 -11.13 2.12
CA ARG A 107 10.94 -11.21 3.52
C ARG A 107 10.04 -10.05 3.90
N GLU A 108 9.27 -10.25 4.96
CA GLU A 108 8.39 -9.25 5.53
C GLU A 108 8.96 -8.69 6.82
N ILE A 109 8.91 -7.36 6.93
CA ILE A 109 9.19 -6.61 8.16
C ILE A 109 7.88 -6.01 8.62
N VAL A 110 7.32 -6.57 9.67
CA VAL A 110 6.09 -6.06 10.27
C VAL A 110 6.37 -4.72 10.94
N ILE A 111 5.57 -3.70 10.62
CA ILE A 111 5.67 -2.39 11.26
C ILE A 111 4.90 -2.46 12.57
N GLU A 112 5.63 -2.35 13.68
CA GLU A 112 5.01 -2.30 14.99
C GLU A 112 4.25 -0.96 15.17
N VAL A 113 3.05 -1.05 15.69
CA VAL A 113 2.26 0.10 16.10
C VAL A 113 2.26 0.19 17.62
N PHE A 114 2.46 1.40 18.15
CA PHE A 114 2.49 1.60 19.59
C PHE A 114 1.11 1.50 20.25
N ASP A 115 0.07 1.74 19.49
CA ASP A 115 -1.29 1.71 20.02
C ASP A 115 -1.82 0.27 20.01
N ASN A 116 -2.58 -0.06 21.06
CA ASN A 116 -3.25 -1.35 21.13
C ASN A 116 -4.10 -1.58 19.88
N PRO A 117 -3.88 -2.65 19.10
CA PRO A 117 -4.67 -2.97 17.91
C PRO A 117 -6.16 -3.17 18.25
N ASP A 118 -6.49 -3.50 19.50
CA ASP A 118 -7.88 -3.61 19.98
C ASP A 118 -8.52 -2.24 20.30
N ASN A 119 -7.76 -1.16 20.18
CA ASN A 119 -8.32 0.17 20.36
C ASN A 119 -9.28 0.50 19.21
N PRO A 120 -10.57 0.80 19.50
CA PRO A 120 -11.55 1.10 18.45
C PRO A 120 -11.17 2.25 17.54
N ALA A 121 -10.35 3.20 17.99
CA ALA A 121 -9.87 4.30 17.17
C ALA A 121 -8.84 3.83 16.13
N VAL A 122 -8.04 2.82 16.45
CA VAL A 122 -7.07 2.19 15.55
C VAL A 122 -7.77 1.20 14.63
N THR A 123 -8.56 0.30 15.18
CA THR A 123 -9.32 -0.72 14.42
C THR A 123 -10.32 -0.11 13.45
N ARG A 124 -10.85 1.07 13.75
CA ARG A 124 -11.75 1.78 12.85
C ARG A 124 -11.13 2.10 11.49
N PHE A 125 -9.83 2.28 11.41
CA PHE A 125 -9.11 2.44 10.14
C PHE A 125 -8.75 1.09 9.52
N ALA A 126 -8.39 0.11 10.31
CA ALA A 126 -8.11 -1.24 9.84
C ALA A 126 -9.34 -1.93 9.23
N GLN A 127 -10.52 -1.69 9.79
CA GLN A 127 -11.79 -2.25 9.30
C GLN A 127 -12.27 -1.67 7.97
N GLN A 128 -11.56 -0.72 7.39
CA GLN A 128 -11.97 -0.10 6.12
C GLN A 128 -11.45 -0.82 4.87
N PHE A 129 -10.58 -1.84 5.01
CA PHE A 129 -9.92 -2.46 3.85
C PHE A 129 -9.67 -3.95 3.97
N PRO A 130 -10.01 -4.67 2.93
CA PRO A 130 -11.19 -4.47 2.12
C PRO A 130 -12.43 -4.75 2.94
N VAL A 131 -13.47 -4.03 2.65
CA VAL A 131 -14.80 -4.31 3.22
C VAL A 131 -15.21 -5.70 2.78
N PRO A 132 -15.84 -6.51 3.64
CA PRO A 132 -16.44 -7.78 3.22
C PRO A 132 -17.26 -7.61 1.93
N SER A 133 -17.07 -8.52 1.00
CA SER A 133 -17.71 -8.43 -0.32
C SER A 133 -18.02 -9.80 -0.85
N VAL A 134 -18.91 -9.87 -1.83
CA VAL A 134 -19.20 -11.13 -2.54
C VAL A 134 -17.97 -11.74 -3.22
N PHE A 135 -16.91 -10.96 -3.41
CA PHE A 135 -15.66 -11.38 -4.01
C PHE A 135 -14.66 -11.90 -2.97
N TYR A 136 -14.47 -11.16 -1.86
CA TYR A 136 -13.50 -11.52 -0.82
C TYR A 136 -14.12 -12.29 0.35
N GLY A 137 -15.44 -12.45 0.41
CA GLY A 137 -16.14 -13.10 1.51
C GLY A 137 -16.54 -12.14 2.62
N ASP A 138 -16.85 -12.69 3.78
CA ASP A 138 -17.41 -11.96 4.93
C ASP A 138 -16.33 -11.48 5.92
N GLU A 139 -15.10 -12.00 5.82
CA GLU A 139 -14.01 -11.65 6.71
C GLU A 139 -13.14 -10.53 6.14
N PRO A 140 -12.57 -9.68 6.99
CA PRO A 140 -11.59 -8.69 6.57
C PRO A 140 -10.35 -9.39 6.00
N LEU A 141 -9.90 -8.97 4.83
CA LEU A 141 -8.68 -9.51 4.22
C LEU A 141 -7.42 -9.03 4.94
N TRP A 142 -7.46 -7.83 5.54
CA TRP A 142 -6.33 -7.19 6.19
C TRP A 142 -6.70 -6.74 7.60
N GLU A 143 -5.82 -7.01 8.55
CA GLU A 143 -6.08 -6.76 9.97
C GLU A 143 -5.18 -5.67 10.58
N ARG A 144 -4.16 -5.21 9.84
CA ARG A 144 -3.14 -4.34 10.42
C ARG A 144 -3.43 -2.85 10.19
N PRO A 145 -3.31 -2.04 11.25
CA PRO A 145 -3.68 -0.62 11.19
C PRO A 145 -2.60 0.29 10.59
N ALA A 146 -1.36 -0.19 10.48
CA ALA A 146 -0.26 0.60 9.95
C ALA A 146 -0.42 0.80 8.49
N ASP A 147 -0.79 1.64 7.81
CA ASP A 147 -0.96 1.85 6.37
C ASP A 147 0.28 2.61 5.83
N PRO A 148 1.38 1.90 5.62
CA PRO A 148 2.63 2.53 5.23
C PRO A 148 2.57 3.07 3.82
N HIS A 149 3.25 4.19 3.60
CA HIS A 149 3.33 4.86 2.32
C HIS A 149 4.70 5.51 2.11
N ASN A 150 5.02 5.77 0.86
CA ASN A 150 6.13 6.61 0.43
C ASN A 150 7.47 6.24 1.08
N PRO A 151 7.99 5.04 0.84
CA PRO A 151 9.32 4.68 1.31
C PRO A 151 10.38 5.57 0.65
N MET A 152 11.35 6.01 1.42
CA MET A 152 12.45 6.86 0.95
C MET A 152 13.73 6.44 1.64
N PHE A 153 14.86 6.51 0.94
CA PHE A 153 16.17 6.37 1.54
C PHE A 153 16.69 7.69 2.09
N ASP A 154 17.40 7.62 3.19
CA ASP A 154 18.33 8.67 3.57
C ASP A 154 19.75 8.36 3.07
N GLU A 155 20.68 9.28 3.32
CA GLU A 155 22.08 9.16 2.90
C GLU A 155 22.84 8.01 3.56
N LEU A 156 22.28 7.39 4.60
CA LEU A 156 22.85 6.23 5.28
C LEU A 156 22.21 4.91 4.82
N GLY A 157 21.35 4.94 3.82
CA GLY A 157 20.65 3.77 3.31
C GLY A 157 19.52 3.26 4.21
N ARG A 158 19.02 4.10 5.13
CA ARG A 158 17.85 3.73 5.96
C ARG A 158 16.57 4.05 5.21
N VAL A 159 15.60 3.16 5.31
CA VAL A 159 14.26 3.37 4.73
C VAL A 159 13.38 4.13 5.70
N TRP A 160 12.90 5.26 5.26
CA TRP A 160 11.88 6.05 5.95
C TRP A 160 10.56 5.91 5.23
N MET A 161 9.47 5.84 5.96
CA MET A 161 8.13 5.77 5.40
C MET A 161 7.14 6.55 6.26
N THR A 162 6.04 6.96 5.67
CA THR A 162 4.90 7.48 6.40
C THR A 162 3.97 6.33 6.76
N THR A 163 3.33 6.41 7.91
CA THR A 163 2.32 5.45 8.34
C THR A 163 1.07 6.19 8.80
N LYS A 164 -0.03 5.48 8.92
CA LYS A 164 -1.22 6.04 9.55
C LYS A 164 -0.90 6.48 10.97
N VAL A 165 -1.41 7.62 11.29
CA VAL A 165 -1.31 8.18 12.63
C VAL A 165 -2.18 7.36 13.57
N ARG A 166 -1.69 7.15 14.76
CA ARG A 166 -2.40 6.50 15.87
C ARG A 166 -3.75 7.16 16.15
N GLY A 167 -4.61 6.43 16.83
CA GLY A 167 -5.93 6.91 17.23
C GLY A 167 -5.92 8.02 18.30
N ASP A 168 -7.04 8.21 18.98
CA ASP A 168 -7.26 9.35 19.90
C ASP A 168 -6.48 9.25 21.23
N ILE A 169 -5.66 8.22 21.41
CA ILE A 169 -4.81 8.07 22.59
C ILE A 169 -3.48 8.79 22.33
N VAL A 170 -3.20 9.75 23.17
CA VAL A 170 -1.90 10.44 23.18
C VAL A 170 -1.03 9.76 24.22
N PRO A 171 0.09 9.12 23.84
CA PRO A 171 1.02 8.54 24.79
C PRO A 171 1.58 9.57 25.74
N GLU A 172 1.86 9.17 26.99
CA GLU A 172 2.38 10.07 28.03
C GLU A 172 3.66 10.80 27.59
N TRP A 173 4.55 10.09 26.89
CA TRP A 173 5.80 10.68 26.39
C TRP A 173 5.60 11.78 25.32
N CYS A 174 4.43 11.85 24.72
CA CYS A 174 4.07 12.79 23.65
C CYS A 174 3.20 13.95 24.19
N GLN A 175 2.82 13.90 25.47
CA GLN A 175 1.96 14.92 26.09
C GLN A 175 2.75 16.17 26.46
N GLU A 176 2.05 17.30 26.51
CA GLU A 176 2.60 18.55 27.03
C GLU A 176 3.08 18.36 28.47
N GLY A 177 4.33 18.74 28.74
CA GLY A 177 4.95 18.58 30.05
C GLY A 177 5.65 17.24 30.28
N SER A 178 5.70 16.37 29.29
CA SER A 178 6.51 15.15 29.39
C SER A 178 8.02 15.48 29.33
N ASP A 179 8.83 14.61 29.90
CA ASP A 179 10.31 14.73 29.87
C ASP A 179 10.90 14.41 28.49
N ASN A 180 10.09 14.06 27.52
CA ASN A 180 10.57 13.76 26.17
C ASN A 180 11.01 15.05 25.49
N ARG A 181 12.29 15.07 25.04
CA ARG A 181 12.90 16.27 24.42
C ARG A 181 12.14 16.82 23.21
N PHE A 182 11.35 16.02 22.53
CA PHE A 182 10.56 16.44 21.36
C PHE A 182 9.18 16.99 21.75
N ALA A 183 8.64 16.64 22.91
CA ALA A 183 7.35 17.14 23.35
C ALA A 183 7.33 18.67 23.52
N GLN A 184 8.46 19.28 23.78
CA GLN A 184 8.59 20.76 23.86
C GLN A 184 8.34 21.45 22.50
N TYR A 185 8.62 20.78 21.38
CA TYR A 185 8.43 21.34 20.04
C TYR A 185 7.04 21.03 19.48
N TYR A 186 6.48 19.90 19.86
CA TYR A 186 5.21 19.39 19.35
C TYR A 186 4.29 18.94 20.49
N PRO A 187 3.97 19.84 21.44
CA PRO A 187 3.13 19.48 22.57
C PRO A 187 1.74 19.15 22.07
N THR A 188 1.33 17.91 22.30
CA THR A 188 -0.01 17.46 21.94
C THR A 188 -0.90 17.44 23.18
N ARG A 189 -2.00 18.17 23.14
CA ARG A 189 -3.05 18.13 24.16
C ARG A 189 -4.14 17.12 23.82
N ARG A 190 -4.18 16.74 22.57
CA ARG A 190 -5.10 15.73 22.02
C ARG A 190 -4.38 14.97 20.92
N SER A 191 -4.89 13.80 20.58
CA SER A 191 -4.45 13.09 19.39
C SER A 191 -4.49 14.00 18.18
N SER A 192 -3.35 14.14 17.52
CA SER A 192 -3.31 14.79 16.23
C SER A 192 -3.89 13.85 15.19
N ARG A 193 -5.17 13.95 14.93
CA ARG A 193 -5.65 13.60 13.62
C ARG A 193 -5.20 14.72 12.69
N GLN A 194 -4.15 14.53 11.98
CA GLN A 194 -3.87 15.30 10.79
C GLN A 194 -4.15 14.45 9.58
#